data_7cc88dcd8090492b87eda3f4b9ee9e3a
#
_entry.id   7cc88dcd8090492b87eda3f4b9ee9e3a
#
_cell.length_a   1.000
_cell.length_b   1.000
_cell.length_c   1.000
_cell.angle_alpha   90.00
_cell.angle_beta   90.00
_cell.angle_gamma   90.00
#
_symmetry.space_group_name_H-M   'P 1'
#
loop_
_entity.id
_entity.type
_entity.pdbx_description
1 polymer ?
#
loop_
_entity_poly.entity_id
_entity_poly.type
_entity_poly.pdbx_seq_one_letter_code
_entity_poly.pdbx_strand_id
1 'polypeptide(L)'
;MAEASADQIKLGFIGPLSGGNAQQGLGARNGFLQAIDEANANGYPHQVEGVVLDDASDPAVGVSAAQKLINDPAVVGATGHWNSSVALATIPVFNRAQMPFIVWGAVSPKITEQNLPNVTRVTPTLVNEDRPLAEAIAKEGKVKKIAIISDTTDYGAANTKWFGDFFKAAGGEIVFSDAAAVGTTDFRAMLTTAKAAAPDAIYFGGVVTEAALVRSQMADLGMGSLPMYGISGIYDPKFIEIAGAAAEGTIVGTPAVQTNPKLEAFYKAYEAKGYSDPAGSYAKYAYEATQILLEVIKEKGIEDKEALSQAIRAIKHEGILGTVSFDQDGQTQMPVEIDRFMVHDGKWVKM
;
A
#
# COMPACT_ATOMS: atom_id res chain seq x y z
N MET A 1 9.88 10.45 -46.27
CA MET A 1 8.68 10.26 -45.43
C MET A 1 9.02 10.93 -44.11
N ALA A 2 8.28 11.98 -43.73
CA ALA A 2 8.45 12.59 -42.41
C ALA A 2 7.99 11.54 -41.39
N GLU A 3 8.86 11.17 -40.45
CA GLU A 3 8.46 10.44 -39.26
C GLU A 3 7.41 11.31 -38.57
N ALA A 4 6.19 10.80 -38.44
CA ALA A 4 5.20 11.44 -37.60
C ALA A 4 5.82 11.48 -36.19
N SER A 5 6.02 12.71 -35.68
CA SER A 5 6.41 12.91 -34.29
C SER A 5 5.39 12.15 -33.43
N ALA A 6 5.84 11.17 -32.66
CA ALA A 6 4.96 10.49 -31.71
C ALA A 6 4.37 11.56 -30.78
N ASP A 7 3.04 11.61 -30.67
CA ASP A 7 2.39 12.53 -29.75
C ASP A 7 2.90 12.28 -28.33
N GLN A 8 3.36 13.33 -27.67
CA GLN A 8 3.83 13.24 -26.29
C GLN A 8 2.64 13.19 -25.33
N ILE A 9 2.60 12.17 -24.48
CA ILE A 9 1.60 12.03 -23.41
C ILE A 9 2.28 11.96 -22.05
N LYS A 10 1.52 12.23 -21.00
CA LYS A 10 2.00 12.14 -19.62
C LYS A 10 1.16 11.19 -18.81
N LEU A 11 1.85 10.44 -17.93
CA LEU A 11 1.22 9.67 -16.86
C LEU A 11 1.61 10.28 -15.51
N GLY A 12 0.63 10.38 -14.60
CA GLY A 12 0.84 10.90 -13.26
C GLY A 12 1.19 9.80 -12.26
N PHE A 13 2.11 10.11 -11.34
CA PHE A 13 2.39 9.33 -10.14
C PHE A 13 2.27 10.25 -8.92
N ILE A 14 1.56 9.78 -7.88
CA ILE A 14 1.53 10.44 -6.58
C ILE A 14 1.80 9.41 -5.49
N GLY A 15 2.68 9.76 -4.56
CA GLY A 15 3.00 8.93 -3.39
C GLY A 15 3.88 9.67 -2.41
N PRO A 16 4.17 9.12 -1.22
CA PRO A 16 5.04 9.74 -0.25
C PRO A 16 6.50 9.66 -0.71
N LEU A 17 7.08 10.79 -1.11
CA LEU A 17 8.48 10.88 -1.54
C LEU A 17 9.35 11.57 -0.49
N SER A 18 8.73 12.09 0.56
CA SER A 18 9.39 12.71 1.71
C SER A 18 8.78 12.24 3.03
N GLY A 19 9.44 12.56 4.14
CA GLY A 19 8.96 12.19 5.49
C GLY A 19 9.20 10.73 5.87
N GLY A 20 8.50 10.27 6.91
CA GLY A 20 8.72 8.96 7.53
C GLY A 20 8.36 7.76 6.65
N ASN A 21 7.48 7.95 5.66
CA ASN A 21 7.02 6.91 4.75
C ASN A 21 7.67 6.99 3.36
N ALA A 22 8.68 7.84 3.17
CA ALA A 22 9.33 8.08 1.87
C ALA A 22 9.84 6.78 1.21
N GLN A 23 10.36 5.85 1.98
CA GLN A 23 10.89 4.58 1.50
C GLN A 23 9.84 3.80 0.67
N GLN A 24 8.57 3.83 1.08
CA GLN A 24 7.49 3.14 0.38
C GLN A 24 7.16 3.80 -0.97
N GLY A 25 7.15 5.14 -1.01
CA GLY A 25 6.87 5.90 -2.22
C GLY A 25 8.03 5.93 -3.22
N LEU A 26 9.28 5.99 -2.74
CA LEU A 26 10.46 6.05 -3.60
C LEU A 26 10.63 4.77 -4.42
N GLY A 27 10.47 3.60 -3.81
CA GLY A 27 10.47 2.33 -4.54
C GLY A 27 9.34 2.25 -5.57
N ALA A 28 8.12 2.64 -5.18
CA ALA A 28 6.95 2.67 -6.07
C ALA A 28 7.15 3.64 -7.25
N ARG A 29 7.68 4.86 -7.00
CA ARG A 29 8.07 5.82 -8.04
C ARG A 29 9.03 5.20 -9.07
N ASN A 30 10.05 4.49 -8.59
CA ASN A 30 11.02 3.86 -9.48
C ASN A 30 10.36 2.75 -10.33
N GLY A 31 9.42 1.99 -9.76
CA GLY A 31 8.62 1.00 -10.52
C GLY A 31 7.77 1.67 -11.62
N PHE A 32 7.11 2.78 -11.28
CA PHE A 32 6.36 3.60 -12.25
C PHE A 32 7.25 4.09 -13.39
N LEU A 33 8.41 4.68 -13.08
CA LEU A 33 9.34 5.19 -14.08
C LEU A 33 9.95 4.07 -14.91
N GLN A 34 10.24 2.91 -14.32
CA GLN A 34 10.74 1.74 -15.05
C GLN A 34 9.75 1.28 -16.12
N ALA A 35 8.44 1.22 -15.81
CA ALA A 35 7.42 0.84 -16.79
C ALA A 35 7.37 1.81 -17.98
N ILE A 36 7.49 3.11 -17.72
CA ILE A 36 7.53 4.15 -18.77
C ILE A 36 8.79 4.02 -19.63
N ASP A 37 9.95 3.88 -19.00
CA ASP A 37 11.22 3.72 -19.72
C ASP A 37 11.20 2.50 -20.63
N GLU A 38 10.67 1.38 -20.14
CA GLU A 38 10.53 0.14 -20.92
C GLU A 38 9.57 0.31 -22.11
N ALA A 39 8.44 1.01 -21.92
CA ALA A 39 7.51 1.29 -23.00
C ALA A 39 8.18 2.15 -24.08
N ASN A 40 8.84 3.25 -23.71
CA ASN A 40 9.54 4.13 -24.64
C ASN A 40 10.67 3.39 -25.38
N ALA A 41 11.42 2.53 -24.71
CA ALA A 41 12.50 1.75 -25.30
C ALA A 41 11.99 0.68 -26.30
N ASN A 42 10.77 0.18 -26.09
CA ASN A 42 10.17 -0.88 -26.90
C ASN A 42 9.23 -0.36 -28.00
N GLY A 43 9.32 0.90 -28.38
CA GLY A 43 8.57 1.46 -29.52
C GLY A 43 7.08 1.66 -29.23
N TYR A 44 6.75 2.11 -28.03
CA TYR A 44 5.38 2.49 -27.69
C TYR A 44 4.85 3.59 -28.65
N PRO A 45 3.56 3.60 -29.02
CA PRO A 45 3.04 4.53 -30.05
C PRO A 45 3.22 6.01 -29.73
N HIS A 46 3.28 6.36 -28.43
CA HIS A 46 3.47 7.70 -27.92
C HIS A 46 4.79 7.83 -27.19
N GLN A 47 5.37 9.04 -27.15
CA GLN A 47 6.46 9.34 -26.21
C GLN A 47 5.83 9.61 -24.85
N VAL A 48 6.10 8.75 -23.86
CA VAL A 48 5.50 8.85 -22.51
C VAL A 48 6.44 9.57 -21.56
N GLU A 49 5.94 10.59 -20.85
CA GLU A 49 6.62 11.27 -19.76
C GLU A 49 5.94 10.95 -18.42
N GLY A 50 6.74 10.65 -17.40
CA GLY A 50 6.25 10.46 -16.02
C GLY A 50 6.23 11.77 -15.24
N VAL A 51 5.05 12.21 -14.76
CA VAL A 51 4.91 13.34 -13.84
C VAL A 51 4.83 12.79 -12.41
N VAL A 52 5.90 13.02 -11.65
CA VAL A 52 6.06 12.49 -10.29
C VAL A 52 5.79 13.60 -9.27
N LEU A 53 4.86 13.38 -8.36
CA LEU A 53 4.47 14.33 -7.31
C LEU A 53 4.50 13.66 -5.93
N ASP A 54 5.00 14.42 -4.95
CA ASP A 54 5.01 14.04 -3.54
C ASP A 54 3.68 14.40 -2.88
N ASP A 55 3.09 13.46 -2.13
CA ASP A 55 1.95 13.72 -1.26
C ASP A 55 2.35 13.88 0.21
N ALA A 56 3.61 13.65 0.54
CA ALA A 56 4.16 13.74 1.89
C ALA A 56 3.35 12.95 2.95
N SER A 57 2.56 11.97 2.56
CA SER A 57 1.56 11.28 3.39
C SER A 57 0.48 12.21 3.98
N ASP A 58 0.26 13.38 3.37
CA ASP A 58 -0.71 14.38 3.81
C ASP A 58 -1.87 14.51 2.80
N PRO A 59 -3.14 14.37 3.23
CA PRO A 59 -4.29 14.48 2.35
C PRO A 59 -4.41 15.81 1.61
N ALA A 60 -4.06 16.95 2.23
CA ALA A 60 -4.16 18.27 1.59
C ALA A 60 -3.08 18.46 0.53
N VAL A 61 -1.86 17.97 0.80
CA VAL A 61 -0.76 17.93 -0.18
C VAL A 61 -1.14 17.00 -1.34
N GLY A 62 -1.68 15.83 -1.05
CA GLY A 62 -2.19 14.89 -2.07
C GLY A 62 -3.26 15.50 -2.96
N VAL A 63 -4.24 16.21 -2.40
CA VAL A 63 -5.27 16.92 -3.18
C VAL A 63 -4.65 17.98 -4.09
N SER A 64 -3.65 18.73 -3.59
CA SER A 64 -2.94 19.73 -4.40
C SER A 64 -2.16 19.08 -5.54
N ALA A 65 -1.54 17.92 -5.30
CA ALA A 65 -0.85 17.14 -6.32
C ALA A 65 -1.83 16.60 -7.38
N ALA A 66 -2.97 16.03 -6.96
CA ALA A 66 -4.01 15.56 -7.86
C ALA A 66 -4.55 16.69 -8.75
N GLN A 67 -4.76 17.89 -8.18
CA GLN A 67 -5.19 19.06 -8.95
C GLN A 67 -4.16 19.47 -10.01
N LYS A 68 -2.86 19.39 -9.73
CA LYS A 68 -1.82 19.65 -10.73
C LYS A 68 -1.90 18.68 -11.90
N LEU A 69 -2.12 17.37 -11.62
CA LEU A 69 -2.25 16.37 -12.69
C LEU A 69 -3.48 16.61 -13.56
N ILE A 70 -4.66 16.85 -12.97
CA ILE A 70 -5.89 17.02 -13.75
C ILE A 70 -5.92 18.32 -14.56
N ASN A 71 -5.12 19.33 -14.17
CA ASN A 71 -5.01 20.60 -14.87
C ASN A 71 -3.97 20.58 -16.02
N ASP A 72 -3.16 19.54 -16.13
CA ASP A 72 -2.27 19.34 -17.29
C ASP A 72 -3.01 18.48 -18.33
N PRO A 73 -3.37 19.08 -19.50
CA PRO A 73 -4.13 18.37 -20.53
C PRO A 73 -3.36 17.21 -21.17
N ALA A 74 -2.03 17.17 -21.04
CA ALA A 74 -1.21 16.08 -21.54
C ALA A 74 -1.26 14.85 -20.62
N VAL A 75 -1.75 14.97 -19.37
CA VAL A 75 -1.91 13.86 -18.45
C VAL A 75 -3.18 13.07 -18.80
N VAL A 76 -3.00 11.84 -19.26
CA VAL A 76 -4.08 10.96 -19.73
C VAL A 76 -4.52 9.93 -18.72
N GLY A 77 -3.75 9.70 -17.66
CA GLY A 77 -4.06 8.80 -16.55
C GLY A 77 -3.08 8.97 -15.41
N ALA A 78 -3.41 8.47 -14.24
CA ALA A 78 -2.56 8.59 -13.08
C ALA A 78 -2.61 7.33 -12.19
N THR A 79 -1.58 7.16 -11.37
CA THR A 79 -1.50 6.13 -10.33
C THR A 79 -1.05 6.75 -9.00
N GLY A 80 -1.59 6.30 -7.90
CA GLY A 80 -1.36 6.79 -6.52
C GLY A 80 -2.23 5.95 -5.60
N HIS A 81 -2.17 6.09 -4.40
CA HIS A 81 -1.31 6.55 -3.34
C HIS A 81 -0.88 5.36 -2.49
N TRP A 82 -0.01 5.60 -1.52
CA TRP A 82 0.28 4.59 -0.50
C TRP A 82 -0.68 4.71 0.70
N ASN A 83 -0.96 5.93 1.15
CA ASN A 83 -1.81 6.19 2.32
C ASN A 83 -3.29 6.17 1.94
N SER A 84 -4.10 5.44 2.72
CA SER A 84 -5.56 5.34 2.49
C SER A 84 -6.28 6.68 2.64
N SER A 85 -5.93 7.50 3.65
CA SER A 85 -6.53 8.83 3.84
C SER A 85 -6.20 9.78 2.68
N VAL A 86 -4.98 9.71 2.13
CA VAL A 86 -4.60 10.51 0.95
C VAL A 86 -5.39 10.05 -0.29
N ALA A 87 -5.46 8.75 -0.53
CA ALA A 87 -6.25 8.20 -1.63
C ALA A 87 -7.72 8.63 -1.55
N LEU A 88 -8.35 8.48 -0.39
CA LEU A 88 -9.75 8.87 -0.18
C LEU A 88 -9.99 10.37 -0.39
N ALA A 89 -9.03 11.23 -0.04
CA ALA A 89 -9.12 12.67 -0.26
C ALA A 89 -8.98 13.05 -1.74
N THR A 90 -8.17 12.33 -2.52
CA THR A 90 -7.86 12.66 -3.92
C THR A 90 -8.82 12.04 -4.93
N ILE A 91 -9.43 10.90 -4.62
CA ILE A 91 -10.40 10.22 -5.48
C ILE A 91 -11.50 11.16 -6.01
N PRO A 92 -12.14 12.03 -5.19
CA PRO A 92 -13.13 12.97 -5.70
C PRO A 92 -12.58 13.97 -6.73
N VAL A 93 -11.28 14.30 -6.66
CA VAL A 93 -10.60 15.18 -7.62
C VAL A 93 -10.48 14.49 -8.97
N PHE A 94 -9.94 13.28 -8.99
CA PHE A 94 -9.81 12.47 -10.21
C PHE A 94 -11.17 12.11 -10.81
N ASN A 95 -12.17 11.81 -9.96
CA ASN A 95 -13.51 11.46 -10.42
C ASN A 95 -14.20 12.64 -11.15
N ARG A 96 -14.10 13.85 -10.61
CA ARG A 96 -14.64 15.05 -11.31
C ARG A 96 -14.00 15.30 -12.66
N ALA A 97 -12.73 14.97 -12.82
CA ALA A 97 -12.01 15.10 -14.09
C ALA A 97 -12.17 13.87 -15.00
N GLN A 98 -12.91 12.85 -14.55
CA GLN A 98 -13.04 11.54 -15.21
C GLN A 98 -11.69 10.91 -15.59
N MET A 99 -10.62 11.27 -14.85
CA MET A 99 -9.28 10.79 -15.13
C MET A 99 -9.13 9.34 -14.63
N PRO A 100 -8.68 8.41 -15.48
CA PRO A 100 -8.34 7.06 -15.05
C PRO A 100 -7.32 7.09 -13.90
N PHE A 101 -7.64 6.43 -12.80
CA PHE A 101 -6.82 6.42 -11.61
C PHE A 101 -6.68 5.02 -11.03
N ILE A 102 -5.45 4.51 -10.98
CA ILE A 102 -5.15 3.17 -10.45
C ILE A 102 -4.41 3.30 -9.13
N VAL A 103 -5.00 2.77 -8.06
CA VAL A 103 -4.40 2.78 -6.73
C VAL A 103 -3.39 1.64 -6.61
N TRP A 104 -2.13 1.99 -6.24
CA TRP A 104 -1.04 1.03 -6.17
C TRP A 104 -0.67 0.58 -4.75
N GLY A 105 -1.11 1.27 -3.68
CA GLY A 105 -0.64 0.99 -2.33
C GLY A 105 -1.70 1.06 -1.23
N ALA A 106 -2.64 2.00 -1.34
CA ALA A 106 -3.67 2.22 -0.31
C ALA A 106 -4.66 1.06 -0.23
N VAL A 107 -4.86 0.50 0.97
CA VAL A 107 -5.53 -0.79 1.17
C VAL A 107 -6.90 -0.70 1.88
N SER A 108 -7.39 0.50 2.25
CA SER A 108 -8.73 0.65 2.84
C SER A 108 -9.82 0.19 1.88
N PRO A 109 -10.76 -0.66 2.31
CA PRO A 109 -11.90 -1.08 1.48
C PRO A 109 -12.74 0.08 0.95
N LYS A 110 -12.87 1.16 1.72
CA LYS A 110 -13.64 2.37 1.35
C LYS A 110 -13.24 2.98 0.00
N ILE A 111 -12.03 2.69 -0.50
CA ILE A 111 -11.50 3.25 -1.75
C ILE A 111 -12.34 2.75 -2.95
N THR A 112 -12.53 1.45 -3.05
CA THR A 112 -13.28 0.81 -4.15
C THR A 112 -14.76 0.63 -3.85
N GLU A 113 -15.18 0.57 -2.57
CA GLU A 113 -16.59 0.54 -2.16
C GLU A 113 -17.42 1.77 -2.65
N GLN A 114 -16.74 2.87 -3.03
CA GLN A 114 -17.40 4.03 -3.67
C GLN A 114 -17.91 3.70 -5.09
N ASN A 115 -17.45 2.61 -5.67
CA ASN A 115 -17.79 2.14 -7.03
C ASN A 115 -17.68 3.25 -8.10
N LEU A 116 -16.60 4.01 -8.08
CA LEU A 116 -16.37 5.07 -9.06
C LEU A 116 -15.75 4.49 -10.34
N PRO A 117 -16.32 4.74 -11.52
CA PRO A 117 -15.92 4.05 -12.76
C PRO A 117 -14.48 4.27 -13.17
N ASN A 118 -13.89 5.40 -12.81
CA ASN A 118 -12.51 5.77 -13.14
C ASN A 118 -11.47 5.32 -12.11
N VAL A 119 -11.88 4.65 -11.02
CA VAL A 119 -10.99 4.22 -9.93
C VAL A 119 -10.89 2.71 -9.89
N THR A 120 -9.67 2.19 -9.95
CA THR A 120 -9.37 0.77 -9.75
C THR A 120 -8.19 0.62 -8.78
N ARG A 121 -8.00 -0.58 -8.22
CA ARG A 121 -6.91 -0.86 -7.31
C ARG A 121 -6.25 -2.20 -7.60
N VAL A 122 -4.94 -2.21 -7.79
CA VAL A 122 -4.15 -3.42 -8.06
C VAL A 122 -3.63 -4.13 -6.81
N THR A 123 -3.67 -3.47 -5.64
CA THR A 123 -3.29 -4.09 -4.37
C THR A 123 -4.48 -4.81 -3.71
N PRO A 124 -4.25 -5.85 -2.92
CA PRO A 124 -5.25 -6.40 -2.00
C PRO A 124 -5.79 -5.33 -1.04
N THR A 125 -6.88 -5.65 -0.36
CA THR A 125 -7.37 -4.84 0.76
C THR A 125 -6.73 -5.31 2.06
N LEU A 126 -6.72 -4.45 3.08
CA LEU A 126 -6.30 -4.88 4.42
C LEU A 126 -7.16 -6.02 4.99
N VAL A 127 -8.40 -6.18 4.52
CA VAL A 127 -9.27 -7.31 4.90
C VAL A 127 -8.62 -8.65 4.51
N ASN A 128 -7.92 -8.69 3.39
CA ASN A 128 -7.18 -9.87 2.93
C ASN A 128 -5.97 -10.20 3.81
N GLU A 129 -5.46 -9.23 4.57
CA GLU A 129 -4.33 -9.39 5.49
C GLU A 129 -4.82 -9.65 6.93
N ASP A 130 -5.75 -8.83 7.43
CA ASP A 130 -6.25 -8.89 8.81
C ASP A 130 -7.00 -10.18 9.12
N ARG A 131 -7.85 -10.65 8.20
CA ARG A 131 -8.66 -11.86 8.43
C ARG A 131 -7.79 -13.08 8.69
N PRO A 132 -6.88 -13.48 7.77
CA PRO A 132 -6.09 -14.70 7.99
C PRO A 132 -5.11 -14.55 9.16
N LEU A 133 -4.61 -13.34 9.44
CA LEU A 133 -3.78 -13.09 10.61
C LEU A 133 -4.57 -13.30 11.90
N ALA A 134 -5.75 -12.70 12.04
CA ALA A 134 -6.61 -12.82 13.22
C ALA A 134 -7.05 -14.28 13.45
N GLU A 135 -7.46 -14.98 12.39
CA GLU A 135 -7.84 -16.39 12.44
C GLU A 135 -6.67 -17.29 12.85
N ALA A 136 -5.45 -17.01 12.32
CA ALA A 136 -4.26 -17.78 12.69
C ALA A 136 -3.89 -17.60 14.18
N ILE A 137 -3.91 -16.35 14.67
CA ILE A 137 -3.63 -16.04 16.08
C ILE A 137 -4.63 -16.78 16.99
N ALA A 138 -5.92 -16.71 16.69
CA ALA A 138 -6.96 -17.37 17.46
C ALA A 138 -6.81 -18.89 17.42
N LYS A 139 -6.51 -19.47 16.26
CA LYS A 139 -6.31 -20.92 16.07
C LYS A 139 -5.11 -21.45 16.85
N GLU A 140 -4.03 -20.68 16.96
CA GLU A 140 -2.86 -21.07 17.77
C GLU A 140 -3.19 -21.17 19.28
N GLY A 141 -4.24 -20.49 19.75
CA GLY A 141 -4.81 -20.62 21.08
C GLY A 141 -3.97 -20.07 22.24
N LYS A 142 -2.82 -19.46 21.94
CA LYS A 142 -1.91 -18.86 22.93
C LYS A 142 -2.33 -17.45 23.32
N VAL A 143 -2.94 -16.71 22.39
CA VAL A 143 -3.41 -15.33 22.54
C VAL A 143 -4.93 -15.34 22.52
N LYS A 144 -5.56 -14.95 23.63
CA LYS A 144 -7.02 -14.87 23.78
C LYS A 144 -7.50 -13.44 23.92
N LYS A 145 -6.65 -12.56 24.46
CA LYS A 145 -6.94 -11.17 24.75
C LYS A 145 -5.96 -10.26 24.02
N ILE A 146 -6.47 -9.38 23.19
CA ILE A 146 -5.65 -8.41 22.44
C ILE A 146 -6.02 -7.00 22.83
N ALA A 147 -5.01 -6.14 23.03
CA ALA A 147 -5.16 -4.71 23.01
C ALA A 147 -4.82 -4.17 21.62
N ILE A 148 -5.70 -3.38 21.04
CA ILE A 148 -5.47 -2.70 19.76
C ILE A 148 -5.00 -1.28 20.01
N ILE A 149 -3.88 -0.90 19.42
CA ILE A 149 -3.39 0.48 19.33
C ILE A 149 -3.30 0.82 17.84
N SER A 150 -3.82 1.96 17.43
CA SER A 150 -3.79 2.38 16.02
C SER A 150 -3.46 3.87 15.87
N ASP A 151 -3.22 4.29 14.63
CA ASP A 151 -3.28 5.70 14.30
C ASP A 151 -4.72 6.15 13.99
N THR A 152 -4.94 7.47 13.95
CA THR A 152 -6.27 8.07 13.69
C THR A 152 -6.58 8.19 12.20
N THR A 153 -5.79 7.60 11.31
CA THR A 153 -6.03 7.63 9.85
C THR A 153 -7.14 6.66 9.44
N ASP A 154 -7.62 6.79 8.19
CA ASP A 154 -8.55 5.80 7.63
C ASP A 154 -7.94 4.39 7.59
N TYR A 155 -6.60 4.27 7.45
CA TYR A 155 -5.90 2.99 7.52
C TYR A 155 -5.95 2.41 8.93
N GLY A 156 -5.57 3.18 9.96
CA GLY A 156 -5.60 2.74 11.36
C GLY A 156 -7.01 2.39 11.84
N ALA A 157 -8.00 3.22 11.50
CA ALA A 157 -9.41 2.96 11.83
C ALA A 157 -9.93 1.67 11.15
N ALA A 158 -9.55 1.43 9.90
CA ALA A 158 -9.92 0.21 9.18
C ALA A 158 -9.27 -1.04 9.78
N ASN A 159 -7.97 -0.99 10.13
CA ASN A 159 -7.29 -2.08 10.84
C ASN A 159 -7.96 -2.41 12.16
N THR A 160 -8.24 -1.38 12.98
CA THR A 160 -8.93 -1.58 14.26
C THR A 160 -10.25 -2.31 14.08
N LYS A 161 -11.04 -1.88 13.09
CA LYS A 161 -12.33 -2.50 12.79
C LYS A 161 -12.19 -3.93 12.32
N TRP A 162 -11.45 -4.15 11.23
CA TRP A 162 -11.45 -5.44 10.53
C TRP A 162 -10.69 -6.50 11.31
N PHE A 163 -9.49 -6.19 11.81
CA PHE A 163 -8.78 -7.13 12.68
C PHE A 163 -9.60 -7.47 13.94
N GLY A 164 -10.16 -6.45 14.60
CA GLY A 164 -10.95 -6.64 15.81
C GLY A 164 -12.20 -7.50 15.58
N ASP A 165 -12.92 -7.26 14.48
CA ASP A 165 -14.11 -8.05 14.12
C ASP A 165 -13.75 -9.51 13.80
N PHE A 166 -12.68 -9.76 13.04
CA PHE A 166 -12.24 -11.11 12.70
C PHE A 166 -11.69 -11.86 13.93
N PHE A 167 -10.93 -11.19 14.80
CA PHE A 167 -10.41 -11.83 16.00
C PHE A 167 -11.53 -12.23 16.97
N LYS A 168 -12.55 -11.35 17.14
CA LYS A 168 -13.74 -11.68 17.93
C LYS A 168 -14.53 -12.83 17.30
N ALA A 169 -14.74 -12.80 15.98
CA ALA A 169 -15.44 -13.88 15.26
C ALA A 169 -14.73 -15.23 15.42
N ALA A 170 -13.41 -15.21 15.53
CA ALA A 170 -12.58 -16.40 15.80
C ALA A 170 -12.51 -16.81 17.28
N GLY A 171 -13.25 -16.14 18.17
CA GLY A 171 -13.34 -16.46 19.61
C GLY A 171 -12.37 -15.71 20.51
N GLY A 172 -11.66 -14.71 19.99
CA GLY A 172 -10.79 -13.82 20.77
C GLY A 172 -11.54 -12.66 21.42
N GLU A 173 -10.87 -11.97 22.32
CA GLU A 173 -11.39 -10.82 23.06
C GLU A 173 -10.52 -9.59 22.80
N ILE A 174 -11.15 -8.44 22.47
CA ILE A 174 -10.48 -7.14 22.44
C ILE A 174 -10.70 -6.46 23.81
N VAL A 175 -9.65 -6.40 24.61
CA VAL A 175 -9.69 -5.89 25.99
C VAL A 175 -9.38 -4.41 26.10
N PHE A 176 -8.80 -3.83 25.06
CA PHE A 176 -8.50 -2.39 24.95
C PHE A 176 -8.44 -1.99 23.48
N SER A 177 -8.87 -0.80 23.17
CA SER A 177 -8.71 -0.22 21.83
C SER A 177 -8.64 1.30 21.94
N ASP A 178 -7.57 1.89 21.40
CA ASP A 178 -7.37 3.34 21.36
C ASP A 178 -6.52 3.74 20.15
N ALA A 179 -6.58 5.02 19.77
CA ALA A 179 -5.88 5.54 18.60
C ALA A 179 -5.13 6.83 18.92
N ALA A 180 -3.92 6.95 18.39
CA ALA A 180 -3.06 8.13 18.52
C ALA A 180 -2.99 8.91 17.21
N ALA A 181 -2.86 10.23 17.30
CA ALA A 181 -2.64 11.07 16.13
C ALA A 181 -1.32 10.69 15.43
N VAL A 182 -1.30 10.81 14.11
CA VAL A 182 -0.06 10.64 13.31
C VAL A 182 1.01 11.58 13.83
N GLY A 183 2.25 11.08 13.95
CA GLY A 183 3.37 11.82 14.52
C GLY A 183 3.47 11.76 16.03
N THR A 184 2.58 11.03 16.71
CA THR A 184 2.72 10.77 18.15
C THR A 184 4.03 10.01 18.41
N THR A 185 4.81 10.50 19.37
CA THR A 185 6.09 9.90 19.76
C THR A 185 6.09 9.27 21.15
N ASP A 186 5.12 9.60 21.98
CA ASP A 186 4.98 9.05 23.34
C ASP A 186 3.65 8.30 23.50
N PHE A 187 3.76 6.97 23.62
CA PHE A 187 2.64 6.05 23.77
C PHE A 187 2.52 5.48 25.21
N ARG A 188 3.35 5.95 26.15
CA ARG A 188 3.46 5.35 27.49
C ARG A 188 2.16 5.38 28.27
N ALA A 189 1.39 6.47 28.20
CA ALA A 189 0.09 6.59 28.87
C ALA A 189 -0.91 5.56 28.31
N MET A 190 -1.00 5.45 26.97
CA MET A 190 -1.87 4.51 26.28
C MET A 190 -1.45 3.06 26.58
N LEU A 191 -0.17 2.77 26.50
CA LEU A 191 0.38 1.44 26.82
C LEU A 191 0.18 1.05 28.28
N THR A 192 0.24 2.00 29.23
CA THR A 192 -0.04 1.77 30.64
C THR A 192 -1.51 1.36 30.84
N THR A 193 -2.42 2.02 30.15
CA THR A 193 -3.85 1.68 30.19
C THR A 193 -4.10 0.32 29.55
N ALA A 194 -3.49 0.06 28.38
CA ALA A 194 -3.56 -1.25 27.72
C ALA A 194 -3.02 -2.37 28.60
N LYS A 195 -1.89 -2.13 29.30
CA LYS A 195 -1.30 -3.11 30.25
C LYS A 195 -2.24 -3.45 31.40
N ALA A 196 -2.96 -2.46 31.93
CA ALA A 196 -3.93 -2.67 33.01
C ALA A 196 -5.11 -3.57 32.58
N ALA A 197 -5.44 -3.63 31.30
CA ALA A 197 -6.42 -4.56 30.75
C ALA A 197 -5.91 -6.02 30.63
N ALA A 198 -4.65 -6.27 30.99
CA ALA A 198 -3.99 -7.59 30.96
C ALA A 198 -4.14 -8.33 29.60
N PRO A 199 -3.72 -7.74 28.46
CA PRO A 199 -3.73 -8.41 27.19
C PRO A 199 -2.64 -9.48 27.11
N ASP A 200 -2.86 -10.49 26.26
CA ASP A 200 -1.85 -11.50 25.91
C ASP A 200 -0.94 -11.00 24.77
N ALA A 201 -1.40 -10.00 24.00
CA ALA A 201 -0.68 -9.40 22.87
C ALA A 201 -1.15 -7.99 22.58
N ILE A 202 -0.35 -7.24 21.82
CA ILE A 202 -0.73 -5.96 21.20
C ILE A 202 -0.90 -6.18 19.70
N TYR A 203 -1.97 -5.65 19.11
CA TYR A 203 -2.09 -5.42 17.67
C TYR A 203 -1.89 -3.93 17.39
N PHE A 204 -1.01 -3.60 16.44
CA PHE A 204 -0.78 -2.23 16.02
C PHE A 204 -1.32 -2.00 14.60
N GLY A 205 -2.34 -1.16 14.50
CA GLY A 205 -2.98 -0.75 13.24
C GLY A 205 -2.48 0.62 12.78
N GLY A 206 -1.29 0.68 12.23
CA GLY A 206 -0.66 1.92 11.76
C GLY A 206 0.59 1.63 10.96
N VAL A 207 1.50 2.62 10.88
CA VAL A 207 2.68 2.55 10.02
C VAL A 207 3.99 2.46 10.81
N VAL A 208 5.09 2.31 10.10
CA VAL A 208 6.43 1.89 10.57
C VAL A 208 6.93 2.65 11.79
N THR A 209 6.95 3.99 11.73
CA THR A 209 7.60 4.81 12.76
C THR A 209 6.91 4.68 14.11
N GLU A 210 5.58 4.86 14.13
CA GLU A 210 4.77 4.76 15.34
C GLU A 210 4.77 3.33 15.88
N ALA A 211 4.69 2.32 15.00
CA ALA A 211 4.79 0.92 15.39
C ALA A 211 6.10 0.62 16.14
N ALA A 212 7.22 1.10 15.62
CA ALA A 212 8.52 0.90 16.23
C ALA A 212 8.64 1.60 17.59
N LEU A 213 8.07 2.79 17.72
CA LEU A 213 8.01 3.53 19.00
C LEU A 213 7.11 2.81 20.02
N VAL A 214 5.95 2.32 19.60
CA VAL A 214 5.08 1.49 20.45
C VAL A 214 5.84 0.25 20.93
N ARG A 215 6.51 -0.47 20.05
CA ARG A 215 7.25 -1.68 20.38
C ARG A 215 8.40 -1.40 21.36
N SER A 216 9.15 -0.33 21.14
CA SER A 216 10.22 0.12 22.03
C SER A 216 9.69 0.45 23.43
N GLN A 217 8.61 1.24 23.50
CA GLN A 217 8.00 1.65 24.77
C GLN A 217 7.27 0.52 25.48
N MET A 218 6.79 -0.50 24.77
CA MET A 218 6.33 -1.76 25.39
C MET A 218 7.47 -2.41 26.21
N ALA A 219 8.68 -2.45 25.66
CA ALA A 219 9.83 -3.00 26.37
C ALA A 219 10.16 -2.19 27.63
N ASP A 220 10.18 -0.86 27.53
CA ASP A 220 10.43 0.05 28.67
C ASP A 220 9.41 -0.14 29.81
N LEU A 221 8.17 -0.44 29.46
CA LEU A 221 7.07 -0.67 30.43
C LEU A 221 6.96 -2.10 30.94
N GLY A 222 7.93 -2.96 30.63
CA GLY A 222 7.93 -4.37 31.03
C GLY A 222 6.87 -5.23 30.31
N MET A 223 6.48 -4.83 29.10
CA MET A 223 5.61 -5.57 28.18
C MET A 223 6.41 -6.22 27.04
N GLY A 224 7.72 -6.20 27.10
CA GLY A 224 8.61 -6.68 26.02
C GLY A 224 8.43 -8.18 25.70
N SER A 225 7.94 -8.99 26.63
CA SER A 225 7.61 -10.40 26.39
C SER A 225 6.29 -10.62 25.67
N LEU A 226 5.40 -9.63 25.59
CA LEU A 226 4.16 -9.74 24.83
C LEU A 226 4.47 -9.63 23.34
N PRO A 227 3.92 -10.52 22.49
CA PRO A 227 4.03 -10.35 21.05
C PRO A 227 3.29 -9.09 20.60
N MET A 228 3.84 -8.45 19.57
CA MET A 228 3.16 -7.40 18.84
C MET A 228 2.83 -7.91 17.43
N TYR A 229 1.61 -7.69 17.00
CA TYR A 229 1.12 -8.07 15.68
C TYR A 229 0.79 -6.83 14.85
N GLY A 230 0.86 -6.97 13.53
CA GLY A 230 0.39 -6.00 12.56
C GLY A 230 0.33 -6.58 11.17
N ILE A 231 0.09 -5.75 10.18
CA ILE A 231 0.07 -6.16 8.76
C ILE A 231 1.13 -5.40 7.95
N SER A 232 1.06 -5.46 6.64
CA SER A 232 2.07 -4.90 5.70
C SER A 232 2.52 -3.45 6.00
N GLY A 233 1.68 -2.64 6.65
CA GLY A 233 2.01 -1.25 7.00
C GLY A 233 3.22 -1.08 7.93
N ILE A 234 3.60 -2.13 8.65
CA ILE A 234 4.78 -2.12 9.53
C ILE A 234 5.91 -3.04 9.04
N TYR A 235 5.71 -3.75 7.93
CA TYR A 235 6.70 -4.65 7.34
C TYR A 235 7.77 -3.88 6.56
N ASP A 236 8.76 -3.38 7.29
CA ASP A 236 9.85 -2.59 6.72
C ASP A 236 11.14 -2.77 7.56
N PRO A 237 12.33 -2.82 6.96
CA PRO A 237 13.60 -2.82 7.71
C PRO A 237 13.74 -1.64 8.68
N LYS A 238 13.13 -0.49 8.36
CA LYS A 238 13.12 0.71 9.20
C LYS A 238 12.45 0.49 10.56
N PHE A 239 11.44 -0.39 10.64
CA PHE A 239 10.83 -0.80 11.90
C PHE A 239 11.90 -1.38 12.85
N ILE A 240 12.72 -2.29 12.34
CA ILE A 240 13.79 -2.94 13.13
C ILE A 240 14.88 -1.93 13.50
N GLU A 241 15.25 -1.04 12.56
CA GLU A 241 16.24 0.01 12.81
C GLU A 241 15.82 0.93 13.97
N ILE A 242 14.56 1.35 14.01
CA ILE A 242 14.03 2.27 15.03
C ILE A 242 13.80 1.55 16.37
N ALA A 243 13.17 0.37 16.34
CA ALA A 243 12.85 -0.38 17.58
C ALA A 243 14.06 -1.09 18.18
N GLY A 244 15.13 -1.29 17.40
CA GLY A 244 16.33 -1.97 17.84
C GLY A 244 16.05 -3.39 18.37
N ALA A 245 16.66 -3.74 19.51
CA ALA A 245 16.44 -5.05 20.13
C ALA A 245 14.99 -5.29 20.56
N ALA A 246 14.21 -4.25 20.79
CA ALA A 246 12.80 -4.39 21.12
C ALA A 246 11.95 -4.95 19.97
N ALA A 247 12.42 -4.84 18.71
CA ALA A 247 11.71 -5.37 17.55
C ALA A 247 11.48 -6.88 17.61
N GLU A 248 12.34 -7.62 18.33
CA GLU A 248 12.34 -9.08 18.41
C GLU A 248 10.97 -9.65 18.78
N GLY A 249 10.52 -10.70 18.06
CA GLY A 249 9.23 -11.34 18.28
C GLY A 249 8.01 -10.58 17.76
N THR A 250 8.19 -9.44 17.06
CA THR A 250 7.08 -8.78 16.35
C THR A 250 6.68 -9.61 15.13
N ILE A 251 5.39 -9.81 14.92
CA ILE A 251 4.85 -10.67 13.86
C ILE A 251 3.94 -9.86 12.94
N VAL A 252 4.10 -10.06 11.64
CA VAL A 252 3.26 -9.39 10.62
C VAL A 252 2.68 -10.38 9.63
N GLY A 253 1.45 -10.11 9.17
CA GLY A 253 0.88 -10.73 7.99
C GLY A 253 1.06 -9.83 6.78
N THR A 254 1.51 -10.36 5.66
CA THR A 254 1.66 -9.59 4.42
C THR A 254 1.21 -10.41 3.21
N PRO A 255 0.75 -9.80 2.12
CA PRO A 255 0.46 -10.54 0.90
C PRO A 255 1.70 -11.31 0.43
N ALA A 256 1.52 -12.61 0.22
CA ALA A 256 2.57 -13.46 -0.30
C ALA A 256 2.93 -13.04 -1.73
N VAL A 257 4.21 -12.98 -2.00
CA VAL A 257 4.71 -12.73 -3.36
C VAL A 257 4.80 -14.05 -4.09
N GLN A 258 3.86 -14.29 -4.99
CA GLN A 258 4.00 -15.43 -5.91
C GLN A 258 5.06 -15.10 -6.94
N THR A 259 6.16 -15.85 -6.95
CA THR A 259 7.23 -15.68 -7.93
C THR A 259 6.79 -16.20 -9.29
N ASN A 260 7.10 -15.42 -10.33
CA ASN A 260 6.94 -15.82 -11.71
C ASN A 260 8.07 -15.19 -12.54
N PRO A 261 8.36 -15.70 -13.75
CA PRO A 261 9.47 -15.20 -14.55
C PRO A 261 9.41 -13.71 -14.90
N LYS A 262 8.21 -13.14 -15.04
CA LYS A 262 8.06 -11.70 -15.31
C LYS A 262 8.43 -10.86 -14.10
N LEU A 263 8.02 -11.28 -12.90
CA LEU A 263 8.38 -10.59 -11.65
C LEU A 263 9.88 -10.67 -11.36
N GLU A 264 10.50 -11.80 -11.61
CA GLU A 264 11.95 -11.96 -11.49
C GLU A 264 12.71 -11.06 -12.48
N ALA A 265 12.23 -10.98 -13.73
CA ALA A 265 12.78 -10.08 -14.74
C ALA A 265 12.63 -8.60 -14.34
N PHE A 266 11.48 -8.22 -13.77
CA PHE A 266 11.24 -6.86 -13.22
C PHE A 266 12.28 -6.51 -12.16
N TYR A 267 12.48 -7.34 -11.14
CA TYR A 267 13.46 -7.05 -10.09
C TYR A 267 14.90 -7.00 -10.63
N LYS A 268 15.26 -7.90 -11.55
CA LYS A 268 16.57 -7.87 -12.20
C LYS A 268 16.79 -6.58 -12.99
N ALA A 269 15.77 -6.11 -13.71
CA ALA A 269 15.82 -4.83 -14.43
C ALA A 269 15.88 -3.64 -13.48
N TYR A 270 15.14 -3.69 -12.36
CA TYR A 270 15.18 -2.67 -11.32
C TYR A 270 16.60 -2.52 -10.73
N GLU A 271 17.22 -3.63 -10.36
CA GLU A 271 18.62 -3.65 -9.87
C GLU A 271 19.60 -3.10 -10.89
N ALA A 272 19.44 -3.48 -12.17
CA ALA A 272 20.30 -3.02 -13.25
C ALA A 272 20.20 -1.51 -13.52
N LYS A 273 19.09 -0.86 -13.15
CA LYS A 273 18.93 0.61 -13.20
C LYS A 273 19.78 1.34 -12.18
N GLY A 274 20.22 0.68 -11.11
CA GLY A 274 21.06 1.27 -10.08
C GLY A 274 20.36 2.36 -9.27
N TYR A 275 19.08 2.26 -9.05
CA TYR A 275 18.35 3.18 -8.18
C TYR A 275 18.94 3.21 -6.77
N SER A 276 19.01 4.39 -6.15
CA SER A 276 19.45 4.54 -4.76
C SER A 276 18.50 3.89 -3.76
N ASP A 277 17.22 3.80 -4.13
CA ASP A 277 16.15 3.30 -3.27
C ASP A 277 15.78 1.87 -3.66
N PRO A 278 15.65 0.94 -2.71
CA PRO A 278 15.26 -0.43 -2.99
C PRO A 278 13.80 -0.48 -3.51
N ALA A 279 13.49 -1.53 -4.25
CA ALA A 279 12.13 -1.74 -4.77
C ALA A 279 11.07 -1.83 -3.66
N GLY A 280 11.45 -2.35 -2.50
CA GLY A 280 10.53 -2.54 -1.38
C GLY A 280 9.32 -3.40 -1.76
N SER A 281 8.24 -3.26 -0.99
CA SER A 281 7.02 -4.05 -1.20
C SER A 281 6.14 -3.52 -2.35
N TYR A 282 6.27 -2.24 -2.74
CA TYR A 282 5.27 -1.55 -3.56
C TYR A 282 5.72 -1.21 -5.00
N ALA A 283 7.01 -1.30 -5.32
CA ALA A 283 7.50 -1.03 -6.68
C ALA A 283 6.77 -1.86 -7.75
N LYS A 284 6.54 -3.14 -7.48
CA LYS A 284 5.81 -4.06 -8.36
C LYS A 284 4.37 -3.62 -8.64
N TYR A 285 3.67 -3.09 -7.63
CA TYR A 285 2.28 -2.65 -7.79
C TYR A 285 2.18 -1.35 -8.61
N ALA A 286 3.08 -0.41 -8.37
CA ALA A 286 3.13 0.83 -9.16
C ALA A 286 3.56 0.55 -10.60
N TYR A 287 4.51 -0.37 -10.82
CA TYR A 287 4.87 -0.85 -12.14
C TYR A 287 3.67 -1.47 -12.86
N GLU A 288 2.96 -2.41 -12.21
CA GLU A 288 1.78 -3.07 -12.78
C GLU A 288 0.66 -2.10 -13.12
N ALA A 289 0.34 -1.18 -12.20
CA ALA A 289 -0.65 -0.12 -12.44
C ALA A 289 -0.30 0.71 -13.67
N THR A 290 0.98 1.00 -13.85
CA THR A 290 1.47 1.75 -15.03
C THR A 290 1.39 0.94 -16.31
N GLN A 291 1.72 -0.35 -16.26
CA GLN A 291 1.60 -1.25 -17.42
C GLN A 291 0.13 -1.39 -17.87
N ILE A 292 -0.81 -1.46 -16.93
CA ILE A 292 -2.25 -1.48 -17.24
C ILE A 292 -2.67 -0.17 -17.95
N LEU A 293 -2.25 0.99 -17.43
CA LEU A 293 -2.50 2.28 -18.10
C LEU A 293 -1.95 2.29 -19.54
N LEU A 294 -0.70 1.88 -19.70
CA LEU A 294 -0.03 1.84 -21.00
C LEU A 294 -0.72 0.87 -21.97
N GLU A 295 -1.11 -0.32 -21.52
CA GLU A 295 -1.81 -1.30 -22.36
C GLU A 295 -3.13 -0.74 -22.89
N VAL A 296 -3.96 -0.18 -22.00
CA VAL A 296 -5.27 0.34 -22.38
C VAL A 296 -5.15 1.60 -23.27
N ILE A 297 -4.19 2.49 -22.98
CA ILE A 297 -3.94 3.67 -23.83
C ILE A 297 -3.50 3.23 -25.23
N LYS A 298 -2.64 2.22 -25.35
CA LYS A 298 -2.23 1.66 -26.63
C LYS A 298 -3.38 1.10 -27.45
N GLU A 299 -4.36 0.50 -26.78
CA GLU A 299 -5.50 -0.14 -27.45
C GLU A 299 -6.63 0.84 -27.81
N LYS A 300 -6.90 1.82 -26.93
CA LYS A 300 -8.07 2.71 -27.02
C LYS A 300 -7.74 4.12 -27.48
N GLY A 301 -6.45 4.50 -27.50
CA GLY A 301 -6.04 5.90 -27.71
C GLY A 301 -6.21 6.74 -26.45
N ILE A 302 -6.15 8.06 -26.60
CA ILE A 302 -6.09 9.03 -25.49
C ILE A 302 -7.27 10.02 -25.44
N GLU A 303 -8.16 9.98 -26.43
CA GLU A 303 -9.19 11.00 -26.64
C GLU A 303 -10.36 10.92 -25.65
N ASP A 304 -10.67 9.71 -25.17
CA ASP A 304 -11.84 9.44 -24.34
C ASP A 304 -11.46 8.81 -23.01
N LYS A 305 -11.38 9.64 -21.96
CA LYS A 305 -11.03 9.21 -20.61
C LYS A 305 -12.05 8.25 -19.98
N GLU A 306 -13.32 8.38 -20.36
CA GLU A 306 -14.35 7.46 -19.88
C GLU A 306 -14.18 6.08 -20.52
N ALA A 307 -13.94 6.01 -21.81
CA ALA A 307 -13.64 4.76 -22.49
C ALA A 307 -12.37 4.10 -21.96
N LEU A 308 -11.32 4.87 -21.63
CA LEU A 308 -10.12 4.36 -20.95
C LEU A 308 -10.45 3.75 -19.58
N SER A 309 -11.24 4.46 -18.76
CA SER A 309 -11.63 3.98 -17.44
C SER A 309 -12.45 2.68 -17.51
N GLN A 310 -13.41 2.61 -18.45
CA GLN A 310 -14.20 1.40 -18.69
C GLN A 310 -13.33 0.22 -19.16
N ALA A 311 -12.37 0.49 -20.05
CA ALA A 311 -11.45 -0.52 -20.55
C ALA A 311 -10.52 -1.04 -19.45
N ILE A 312 -9.99 -0.16 -18.59
CA ILE A 312 -9.20 -0.55 -17.41
C ILE A 312 -10.02 -1.45 -16.49
N ARG A 313 -11.28 -1.09 -16.21
CA ARG A 313 -12.14 -1.88 -15.34
C ARG A 313 -12.47 -3.25 -15.91
N ALA A 314 -12.54 -3.39 -17.22
CA ALA A 314 -12.84 -4.63 -17.92
C ALA A 314 -11.61 -5.47 -18.30
N ILE A 315 -10.41 -4.98 -17.99
CA ILE A 315 -9.15 -5.62 -18.44
C ILE A 315 -8.94 -6.99 -17.79
N LYS A 316 -8.27 -7.85 -18.53
CA LYS A 316 -7.60 -9.04 -18.03
C LYS A 316 -6.13 -8.94 -18.42
N HIS A 317 -5.35 -8.32 -17.55
CA HIS A 317 -3.93 -8.04 -17.78
C HIS A 317 -3.06 -9.21 -17.31
N GLU A 318 -2.14 -9.67 -18.14
CA GLU A 318 -1.16 -10.72 -17.83
C GLU A 318 0.20 -10.08 -17.52
N GLY A 319 0.38 -9.58 -16.29
CA GLY A 319 1.53 -8.79 -15.87
C GLY A 319 2.52 -9.52 -14.96
N ILE A 320 3.28 -8.71 -14.21
CA ILE A 320 4.27 -9.22 -13.24
C ILE A 320 3.62 -9.76 -11.97
N LEU A 321 2.40 -9.34 -11.66
CA LEU A 321 1.61 -9.86 -10.54
C LEU A 321 0.78 -11.10 -10.92
N GLY A 322 0.95 -11.62 -12.14
CA GLY A 322 0.11 -12.65 -12.72
C GLY A 322 -1.07 -12.04 -13.47
N THR A 323 -2.23 -12.73 -13.46
CA THR A 323 -3.44 -12.21 -14.08
C THR A 323 -4.11 -11.19 -13.17
N VAL A 324 -4.18 -9.94 -13.61
CA VAL A 324 -4.90 -8.86 -12.93
C VAL A 324 -6.23 -8.61 -13.64
N SER A 325 -7.32 -8.68 -12.90
CA SER A 325 -8.66 -8.28 -13.31
C SER A 325 -9.35 -7.58 -12.15
N PHE A 326 -10.41 -6.85 -12.43
CA PHE A 326 -11.14 -6.07 -11.43
C PHE A 326 -12.58 -6.57 -11.29
N ASP A 327 -13.12 -6.47 -10.08
CA ASP A 327 -14.55 -6.70 -9.83
C ASP A 327 -15.39 -5.47 -10.23
N GLN A 328 -16.70 -5.56 -9.96
CA GLN A 328 -17.62 -4.46 -10.26
C GLN A 328 -17.29 -3.15 -9.54
N ASP A 329 -16.59 -3.20 -8.41
CA ASP A 329 -16.22 -2.04 -7.61
C ASP A 329 -14.81 -1.53 -7.96
N GLY A 330 -14.09 -2.19 -8.89
CA GLY A 330 -12.72 -1.84 -9.32
C GLY A 330 -11.64 -2.38 -8.41
N GLN A 331 -11.97 -3.32 -7.52
CA GLN A 331 -10.98 -4.03 -6.71
C GLN A 331 -10.37 -5.18 -7.50
N THR A 332 -9.05 -5.34 -7.37
CA THR A 332 -8.38 -6.51 -7.95
C THR A 332 -8.98 -7.82 -7.45
N GLN A 333 -9.14 -8.77 -8.38
CA GLN A 333 -9.60 -10.13 -8.10
C GLN A 333 -8.43 -11.14 -7.96
N MET A 334 -7.20 -10.66 -7.87
CA MET A 334 -6.06 -11.56 -7.68
C MET A 334 -6.23 -12.38 -6.40
N PRO A 335 -5.95 -13.69 -6.45
CA PRO A 335 -5.89 -14.52 -5.25
C PRO A 335 -4.83 -13.97 -4.28
N VAL A 336 -5.19 -13.86 -3.01
CA VAL A 336 -4.29 -13.34 -1.98
C VAL A 336 -4.03 -14.44 -0.96
N GLU A 337 -2.80 -14.91 -0.93
CA GLU A 337 -2.26 -15.71 0.16
C GLU A 337 -1.48 -14.78 1.10
N ILE A 338 -1.44 -15.10 2.39
CA ILE A 338 -0.72 -14.31 3.37
C ILE A 338 0.46 -15.10 3.90
N ASP A 339 1.63 -14.51 3.76
CA ASP A 339 2.83 -14.93 4.46
C ASP A 339 2.91 -14.24 5.82
N ARG A 340 3.40 -14.95 6.81
CA ARG A 340 3.72 -14.38 8.12
C ARG A 340 5.23 -14.26 8.29
N PHE A 341 5.65 -13.13 8.79
CA PHE A 341 7.05 -12.87 9.13
C PHE A 341 7.16 -12.51 10.60
N MET A 342 8.25 -12.93 11.21
CA MET A 342 8.61 -12.55 12.58
C MET A 342 9.98 -11.89 12.57
N VAL A 343 10.18 -10.87 13.40
CA VAL A 343 11.53 -10.38 13.65
C VAL A 343 12.29 -11.39 14.49
N HIS A 344 13.38 -11.90 13.94
CA HIS A 344 14.29 -12.82 14.59
C HIS A 344 15.74 -12.48 14.26
N ASP A 345 16.58 -12.33 15.26
CA ASP A 345 17.98 -11.89 15.12
C ASP A 345 18.12 -10.59 14.30
N GLY A 346 17.22 -9.64 14.56
CA GLY A 346 17.23 -8.33 13.90
C GLY A 346 16.86 -8.36 12.41
N LYS A 347 16.14 -9.37 11.96
CA LYS A 347 15.67 -9.50 10.55
C LYS A 347 14.24 -10.03 10.51
N TRP A 348 13.51 -9.65 9.48
CA TRP A 348 12.25 -10.28 9.14
C TRP A 348 12.51 -11.70 8.58
N VAL A 349 11.99 -12.70 9.24
CA VAL A 349 12.12 -14.11 8.86
C VAL A 349 10.73 -14.71 8.64
N LYS A 350 10.53 -15.37 7.52
CA LYS A 350 9.26 -16.04 7.18
C LYS A 350 9.04 -17.19 8.17
N MET A 351 7.83 -17.28 8.72
CA MET A 351 7.42 -18.29 9.67
C MET A 351 6.97 -19.60 9.00
#